data_588b03d00b67c14c95d04bcc75c7c013
#
_entry.id   588b03d00b67c14c95d04bcc75c7c013
#
_cell.length_a   1.000
_cell.length_b   1.000
_cell.length_c   1.000
_cell.angle_alpha   90.00
_cell.angle_beta   90.00
_cell.angle_gamma   90.00
#
_symmetry.space_group_name_H-M   'P 1'
#
loop_
_entity.id
_entity.type
_entity.pdbx_description
1 polymer ?
#
loop_
_entity_poly.entity_id
_entity_poly.type
_entity_poly.pdbx_seq_one_letter_code
_entity_poly.pdbx_strand_id
1 'polypeptide(L)' 'MDWQAKRLEGKVFTVRYIDSAGQIHLQETGIALLPGVDEYEIVK' A
#
# COMPACT_ATOMS: atom_id res chain seq x y z
N MET A 1 -8.83 -3.36 8.19
CA MET A 1 -7.50 -3.99 8.13
C MET A 1 -6.49 -3.03 8.71
N ASP A 2 -5.66 -3.50 9.64
CA ASP A 2 -4.76 -2.63 10.40
C ASP A 2 -3.35 -2.58 9.80
N TRP A 3 -3.23 -2.86 8.53
CA TRP A 3 -1.94 -2.85 7.85
C TRP A 3 -1.64 -1.47 7.32
N GLN A 4 -0.35 -1.15 7.29
CA GLN A 4 0.15 0.09 6.73
C GLN A 4 1.20 -0.23 5.68
N ALA A 5 1.25 0.59 4.64
CA ALA A 5 2.27 0.49 3.60
C ALA A 5 3.21 1.68 3.73
N LYS A 6 4.50 1.42 3.90
CA LYS A 6 5.52 2.44 4.00
C LYS A 6 6.32 2.49 2.70
N ARG A 7 6.36 3.64 2.08
CA ARG A 7 7.12 3.83 0.85
C ARG A 7 8.57 4.21 1.15
N LEU A 8 9.45 4.05 0.18
CA LEU A 8 10.87 4.37 0.32
C LEU A 8 11.12 5.82 0.76
N GLU A 9 10.28 6.72 0.35
CA GLU A 9 10.37 8.14 0.72
C GLU A 9 9.99 8.42 2.18
N GLY A 10 9.61 7.38 2.92
CA GLY A 10 9.24 7.50 4.32
C GLY A 10 7.77 7.75 4.58
N LYS A 11 6.97 7.91 3.54
CA LYS A 11 5.54 8.13 3.71
C LYS A 11 4.84 6.81 4.04
N VAL A 12 3.92 6.87 5.01
CA VAL A 12 3.15 5.72 5.47
C VAL A 12 1.68 5.95 5.15
N PHE A 13 1.05 4.93 4.57
CA PHE A 13 -0.36 4.97 4.20
C PHE A 13 -1.08 3.78 4.81
N THR A 14 -2.36 3.95 5.10
CA THR A 14 -3.20 2.86 5.61
C THR A 14 -3.69 2.02 4.44
N VAL A 15 -3.51 0.71 4.54
CA VAL A 15 -4.00 -0.22 3.53
C VAL A 15 -5.50 -0.38 3.70
N ARG A 16 -6.26 -0.11 2.65
CA ARG A 16 -7.70 -0.28 2.64
C ARG A 16 -8.07 -1.72 2.33
N TYR A 17 -7.53 -2.24 1.23
CA TYR A 17 -7.70 -3.65 0.86
C TYR A 17 -6.67 -4.01 -0.21
N ILE A 18 -6.50 -5.30 -0.44
CA ILE A 18 -5.64 -5.82 -1.50
C ILE A 18 -6.56 -6.56 -2.47
N ASP A 19 -6.50 -6.20 -3.76
CA ASP A 19 -7.35 -6.82 -4.75
C ASP A 19 -6.78 -8.16 -5.25
N SER A 20 -7.51 -8.81 -6.15
CA SER A 20 -7.11 -10.12 -6.67
C SER A 20 -5.85 -10.09 -7.52
N ALA A 21 -5.48 -8.93 -8.05
CA ALA A 21 -4.25 -8.75 -8.80
C ALA A 21 -3.05 -8.45 -7.91
N GLY A 22 -3.25 -8.35 -6.59
CA GLY A 22 -2.19 -8.04 -5.65
C GLY A 22 -1.93 -6.55 -5.49
N GLN A 23 -2.75 -5.70 -6.07
CA GLN A 23 -2.62 -4.26 -5.93
C GLN A 23 -3.10 -3.82 -4.56
N ILE A 24 -2.29 -3.00 -3.88
CA ILE A 24 -2.59 -2.55 -2.53
C ILE A 24 -3.28 -1.19 -2.60
N HIS A 25 -4.56 -1.17 -2.26
CA HIS A 25 -5.36 0.06 -2.29
C HIS A 25 -5.22 0.80 -0.97
N LEU A 26 -4.94 2.09 -1.07
CA LEU A 26 -4.68 2.93 0.10
C LEU A 26 -5.93 3.72 0.45
N GLN A 27 -6.12 3.93 1.76
CA GLN A 27 -7.29 4.63 2.27
C GLN A 27 -7.18 6.15 2.10
N GLU A 28 -5.97 6.69 2.27
CA GLU A 28 -5.75 8.15 2.24
C GLU A 28 -5.75 8.70 0.82
N THR A 29 -5.38 7.89 -0.15
CA THR A 29 -5.35 8.30 -1.56
C THR A 29 -6.23 7.36 -2.36
N GLY A 30 -6.64 7.73 -3.53
CA GLY A 30 -7.35 6.82 -4.41
C GLY A 30 -6.43 5.94 -5.26
N ILE A 31 -5.15 5.87 -4.90
CA ILE A 31 -4.12 5.21 -5.70
C ILE A 31 -3.83 3.82 -5.13
N ALA A 32 -3.60 2.85 -6.02
CA ALA A 32 -3.15 1.52 -5.63
C ALA A 32 -1.65 1.40 -5.86
N LEU A 33 -0.95 0.73 -4.94
CA LEU A 33 0.46 0.40 -5.10
C LEU A 33 0.58 -0.90 -5.88
N LEU A 34 1.40 -0.89 -6.93
CA LEU A 34 1.57 -2.04 -7.80
C LEU A 34 2.77 -2.87 -7.34
N PRO A 35 2.57 -4.17 -7.07
CA PRO A 35 3.69 -5.03 -6.69
C PRO A 35 4.70 -5.11 -7.84
N GLY A 36 5.98 -5.02 -7.51
CA GLY A 36 7.06 -5.06 -8.49
C GLY A 36 7.31 -3.76 -9.24
N VAL A 37 6.40 -2.79 -9.14
CA VAL A 37 6.54 -1.47 -9.76
C VAL A 37 6.80 -0.41 -8.71
N ASP A 38 5.94 -0.36 -7.69
CA ASP A 38 6.12 0.54 -6.57
C ASP A 38 6.89 -0.15 -5.46
N GLU A 39 7.89 0.53 -4.92
CA GLU A 39 8.65 0.01 -3.80
C GLU A 39 7.99 0.44 -2.50
N TYR A 40 7.64 -0.54 -1.68
CA TYR A 40 6.97 -0.30 -0.42
C TYR A 40 7.21 -1.47 0.54
N GLU A 41 6.93 -1.24 1.79
CA GLU A 41 7.06 -2.25 2.84
C GLU A 41 5.74 -2.31 3.61
N ILE A 42 5.26 -3.52 3.87
CA ILE A 42 4.04 -3.69 4.66
C ILE A 42 4.42 -3.72 6.13
N VAL A 43 3.77 -2.86 6.88
CA VAL A 43 3.96 -2.74 8.33
C VAL A 43 2.67 -3.16 9.01
N LYS A 44 2.78 -4.10 9.89
CA LYS A 44 1.64 -4.56 10.70
C LYS A 44 1.64 -3.92 12.07
#